data_95a958b8f3b79e74e813f5a2a9f0aa74
#
_entry.id   95a958b8f3b79e74e813f5a2a9f0aa74
#
_cell.length_a   1.000
_cell.length_b   1.000
_cell.length_c   1.000
_cell.angle_alpha   90.00
_cell.angle_beta   90.00
_cell.angle_gamma   90.00
#
_symmetry.space_group_name_H-M   'P 1'
#
loop_
_entity.id
_entity.type
_entity.pdbx_description
1 polymer ?
#
loop_
_entity_poly.entity_id
_entity_poly.type
_entity_poly.pdbx_seq_one_letter_code
_entity_poly.pdbx_strand_id
1 'polypeptide(L)'
;IDHTWPYAGGSLCSSAEDLVAWNRALHGGTVLSPASYKEMTTPGVLNDGTPVRYGMGIGLRDIGGRRAIAHGGSIDGFLSESQYYPDDDLIIVVLQNTRGSVNPRDLALQIADVVLPPPPDRSRPFTGDASAYAGTFTGRGRRSATTVTIAASGRGLTLTNAADAADPPEALIYRGGETFALRDTLVVFEKQDGKVVRLRLDTGSGHNVLARATASGQ
;
A
#
# COMPACT_ATOMS: atom_id res chain seq x y z
N ILE A 1 -27.07 -8.36 -6.75
CA ILE A 1 -26.36 -7.06 -6.79
C ILE A 1 -26.85 -6.28 -7.99
N ASP A 2 -27.18 -5.02 -7.78
CA ASP A 2 -27.44 -4.10 -8.89
C ASP A 2 -26.09 -3.68 -9.50
N HIS A 3 -25.87 -4.05 -10.75
CA HIS A 3 -24.62 -3.79 -11.48
C HIS A 3 -24.48 -2.34 -11.97
N THR A 4 -25.48 -1.50 -11.77
CA THR A 4 -25.44 -0.11 -12.20
C THR A 4 -24.43 0.73 -11.41
N TRP A 5 -24.23 0.43 -10.12
CA TRP A 5 -23.29 1.19 -9.29
C TRP A 5 -21.83 0.78 -9.45
N PRO A 6 -21.43 -0.52 -9.58
CA PRO A 6 -20.04 -0.87 -9.78
C PRO A 6 -19.60 -0.71 -11.24
N TYR A 7 -20.54 -0.71 -12.16
CA TYR A 7 -20.34 -0.48 -13.59
C TYR A 7 -19.13 -1.25 -14.15
N ALA A 8 -18.31 -0.63 -15.00
CA ALA A 8 -17.12 -1.26 -15.58
C ALA A 8 -16.04 -1.57 -14.53
N GLY A 9 -16.05 -0.90 -13.38
CA GLY A 9 -15.08 -1.11 -12.31
C GLY A 9 -15.30 -2.34 -11.45
N GLY A 10 -16.50 -2.96 -11.49
CA GLY A 10 -16.80 -4.05 -10.57
C GLY A 10 -17.90 -5.01 -10.99
N SER A 11 -18.40 -4.91 -12.23
CA SER A 11 -19.49 -5.79 -12.73
C SER A 11 -19.00 -6.99 -13.52
N LEU A 12 -17.69 -7.25 -13.53
CA LEU A 12 -17.12 -8.43 -14.21
C LEU A 12 -17.20 -9.65 -13.29
N CYS A 13 -17.65 -10.77 -13.85
CA CYS A 13 -17.60 -12.09 -13.21
C CYS A 13 -16.51 -12.91 -13.89
N SER A 14 -15.70 -13.62 -13.09
CA SER A 14 -14.61 -14.46 -13.62
C SER A 14 -14.31 -15.62 -12.67
N SER A 15 -13.60 -16.61 -13.17
CA SER A 15 -12.92 -17.63 -12.36
C SER A 15 -11.49 -17.17 -12.00
N ALA A 16 -10.87 -17.84 -11.03
CA ALA A 16 -9.48 -17.57 -10.69
C ALA A 16 -8.54 -17.94 -11.85
N GLU A 17 -8.83 -19.02 -12.55
CA GLU A 17 -8.08 -19.49 -13.71
C GLU A 17 -8.10 -18.48 -14.85
N ASP A 18 -9.29 -17.93 -15.16
CA ASP A 18 -9.44 -16.92 -16.22
C ASP A 18 -8.73 -15.62 -15.85
N LEU A 19 -8.74 -15.23 -14.58
CA LEU A 19 -7.98 -14.05 -14.11
C LEU A 19 -6.47 -14.29 -14.16
N VAL A 20 -5.99 -15.50 -13.90
CA VAL A 20 -4.57 -15.84 -14.13
C VAL A 20 -4.23 -15.76 -15.61
N ALA A 21 -5.08 -16.31 -16.50
CA ALA A 21 -4.88 -16.22 -17.95
C ALA A 21 -4.90 -14.76 -18.43
N TRP A 22 -5.82 -13.95 -17.93
CA TRP A 22 -5.87 -12.51 -18.19
C TRP A 22 -4.60 -11.79 -17.78
N ASN A 23 -4.12 -12.01 -16.53
CA ASN A 23 -2.90 -11.40 -16.04
C ASN A 23 -1.68 -11.80 -16.89
N ARG A 24 -1.57 -13.08 -17.26
CA ARG A 24 -0.51 -13.55 -18.19
C ARG A 24 -0.55 -12.82 -19.51
N ALA A 25 -1.74 -12.69 -20.11
CA ALA A 25 -1.90 -11.99 -21.38
C ALA A 25 -1.56 -10.50 -21.27
N LEU A 26 -2.04 -9.83 -20.20
CA LEU A 26 -1.83 -8.42 -19.96
C LEU A 26 -0.34 -8.09 -19.72
N HIS A 27 0.28 -8.81 -18.78
CA HIS A 27 1.68 -8.57 -18.40
C HIS A 27 2.68 -9.18 -19.38
N GLY A 28 2.27 -10.22 -20.13
CA GLY A 28 3.05 -10.84 -21.19
C GLY A 28 3.03 -10.08 -22.52
N GLY A 29 2.32 -8.95 -22.61
CA GLY A 29 2.36 -8.06 -23.77
C GLY A 29 1.48 -8.49 -24.95
N THR A 30 0.51 -9.39 -24.74
CA THR A 30 -0.42 -9.82 -25.80
C THR A 30 -1.70 -8.97 -25.88
N VAL A 31 -2.01 -8.20 -24.82
CA VAL A 31 -3.21 -7.36 -24.75
C VAL A 31 -2.91 -5.91 -25.13
N LEU A 32 -1.79 -5.38 -24.68
CA LEU A 32 -1.40 -3.98 -24.89
C LEU A 32 -0.07 -3.87 -25.63
N SER A 33 0.09 -2.80 -26.40
CA SER A 33 1.41 -2.44 -26.92
C SER A 33 2.39 -2.14 -25.77
N PRO A 34 3.71 -2.27 -25.97
CA PRO A 34 4.68 -1.91 -24.93
C PRO A 34 4.54 -0.46 -24.45
N ALA A 35 4.17 0.46 -25.33
CA ALA A 35 3.94 1.86 -24.98
C ALA A 35 2.71 2.02 -24.08
N SER A 36 1.58 1.40 -24.43
CA SER A 36 0.36 1.44 -23.62
C SER A 36 0.51 0.72 -22.28
N TYR A 37 1.24 -0.40 -22.26
CA TYR A 37 1.55 -1.10 -21.02
C TYR A 37 2.41 -0.24 -20.08
N LYS A 38 3.43 0.42 -20.62
CA LYS A 38 4.25 1.37 -19.86
C LYS A 38 3.42 2.51 -19.30
N GLU A 39 2.52 3.09 -20.09
CA GLU A 39 1.62 4.14 -19.67
C GLU A 39 0.70 3.65 -18.52
N MET A 40 0.09 2.47 -18.67
CA MET A 40 -0.77 1.84 -17.66
C MET A 40 -0.04 1.62 -16.34
N THR A 41 1.23 1.22 -16.39
CA THR A 41 2.05 0.91 -15.20
C THR A 41 2.93 2.06 -14.74
N THR A 42 2.73 3.26 -15.27
CA THR A 42 3.42 4.46 -14.80
C THR A 42 2.63 5.08 -13.64
N PRO A 43 3.29 5.42 -12.51
CA PRO A 43 2.66 6.11 -11.39
C PRO A 43 1.99 7.41 -11.83
N GLY A 44 0.74 7.61 -11.42
CA GLY A 44 0.08 8.90 -11.57
C GLY A 44 0.77 9.97 -10.74
N VAL A 45 0.57 11.24 -11.13
CA VAL A 45 1.09 12.40 -10.40
C VAL A 45 -0.07 13.35 -10.11
N LEU A 46 -0.18 13.79 -8.86
CA LEU A 46 -1.19 14.77 -8.46
C LEU A 46 -0.79 16.18 -8.92
N ASN A 47 -1.74 17.14 -8.85
CA ASN A 47 -1.51 18.52 -9.30
C ASN A 47 -0.39 19.25 -8.53
N ASP A 48 -0.08 18.81 -7.32
CA ASP A 48 1.02 19.32 -6.50
C ASP A 48 2.37 18.65 -6.78
N GLY A 49 2.45 17.77 -7.79
CA GLY A 49 3.64 17.01 -8.14
C GLY A 49 3.85 15.73 -7.33
N THR A 50 2.94 15.39 -6.39
CA THR A 50 3.07 14.19 -5.58
C THR A 50 2.81 12.92 -6.42
N PRO A 51 3.77 11.98 -6.52
CA PRO A 51 3.52 10.71 -7.18
C PRO A 51 2.60 9.84 -6.34
N VAL A 52 1.67 9.14 -6.98
CA VAL A 52 0.80 8.13 -6.36
C VAL A 52 1.17 6.75 -6.90
N ARG A 53 1.25 5.74 -6.05
CA ARG A 53 1.57 4.37 -6.48
C ARG A 53 0.35 3.67 -7.09
N TYR A 54 -0.25 4.34 -8.08
CA TYR A 54 -1.40 3.86 -8.81
C TYR A 54 -1.31 4.33 -10.26
N GLY A 55 -1.41 3.40 -11.18
CA GLY A 55 -1.44 3.66 -12.61
C GLY A 55 -2.87 3.71 -13.15
N MET A 56 -3.08 3.29 -14.38
CA MET A 56 -4.42 3.24 -14.98
C MET A 56 -5.17 2.00 -14.51
N GLY A 57 -5.94 2.13 -13.43
CA GLY A 57 -6.75 1.04 -12.86
C GLY A 57 -5.95 -0.03 -12.12
N ILE A 58 -4.70 0.22 -11.75
CA ILE A 58 -3.79 -0.79 -11.22
C ILE A 58 -2.89 -0.19 -10.15
N GLY A 59 -2.72 -0.88 -9.04
CA GLY A 59 -1.83 -0.48 -7.94
C GLY A 59 -0.39 -0.91 -8.22
N LEU A 60 0.55 0.00 -7.99
CA LEU A 60 1.99 -0.24 -8.10
C LEU A 60 2.54 -0.35 -6.69
N ARG A 61 2.65 -1.56 -6.16
CA ARG A 61 2.84 -1.82 -4.74
C ARG A 61 4.23 -2.38 -4.44
N ASP A 62 4.63 -2.23 -3.20
CA ASP A 62 5.68 -3.04 -2.58
C ASP A 62 4.99 -3.95 -1.55
N ILE A 63 4.84 -5.22 -1.88
CA ILE A 63 4.14 -6.20 -1.05
C ILE A 63 5.18 -7.16 -0.47
N GLY A 64 5.32 -7.16 0.85
CA GLY A 64 6.31 -8.00 1.52
C GLY A 64 7.76 -7.73 1.07
N GLY A 65 8.09 -6.49 0.68
CA GLY A 65 9.42 -6.13 0.16
C GLY A 65 9.62 -6.45 -1.33
N ARG A 66 8.58 -6.88 -2.06
CA ARG A 66 8.61 -7.21 -3.49
C ARG A 66 7.80 -6.22 -4.29
N ARG A 67 8.32 -5.85 -5.46
CA ARG A 67 7.54 -5.10 -6.43
C ARG A 67 6.35 -5.93 -6.89
N ALA A 68 5.16 -5.36 -6.80
CA ALA A 68 3.92 -6.01 -7.24
C ALA A 68 3.04 -5.04 -8.02
N ILE A 69 2.39 -5.54 -9.04
CA ILE A 69 1.32 -4.89 -9.78
C ILE A 69 0.03 -5.59 -9.36
N ALA A 70 -0.88 -4.87 -8.71
CA ALA A 70 -1.97 -5.53 -8.02
C ALA A 70 -3.25 -4.69 -7.99
N HIS A 71 -4.38 -5.35 -7.92
CA HIS A 71 -5.66 -4.70 -7.62
C HIS A 71 -6.56 -5.64 -6.83
N GLY A 72 -7.23 -5.09 -5.82
CA GLY A 72 -8.25 -5.78 -5.04
C GLY A 72 -9.65 -5.32 -5.38
N GLY A 73 -10.65 -6.12 -5.08
CA GLY A 73 -12.06 -5.81 -5.21
C GLY A 73 -12.83 -6.04 -3.92
N SER A 74 -13.80 -5.17 -3.66
CA SER A 74 -14.72 -5.33 -2.54
C SER A 74 -16.09 -4.77 -2.93
N ILE A 75 -17.01 -5.66 -3.21
CA ILE A 75 -18.43 -5.38 -3.37
C ILE A 75 -19.22 -6.25 -2.40
N ASP A 76 -20.51 -5.99 -2.23
CA ASP A 76 -21.31 -6.75 -1.26
C ASP A 76 -21.35 -8.24 -1.61
N GLY A 77 -20.85 -9.06 -0.65
CA GLY A 77 -20.76 -10.52 -0.77
C GLY A 77 -19.51 -11.03 -1.50
N PHE A 78 -18.67 -10.17 -2.11
CA PHE A 78 -17.52 -10.62 -2.89
C PHE A 78 -16.29 -9.79 -2.59
N LEU A 79 -15.18 -10.49 -2.36
CA LEU A 79 -13.86 -9.90 -2.19
C LEU A 79 -12.90 -10.55 -3.19
N SER A 80 -11.95 -9.79 -3.68
CA SER A 80 -10.94 -10.29 -4.61
C SER A 80 -9.58 -9.63 -4.39
N GLU A 81 -8.53 -10.33 -4.77
CA GLU A 81 -7.19 -9.78 -4.91
C GLU A 81 -6.51 -10.46 -6.10
N SER A 82 -5.84 -9.66 -6.92
CA SER A 82 -4.97 -10.13 -8.00
C SER A 82 -3.63 -9.45 -7.84
N GLN A 83 -2.54 -10.22 -7.81
CA GLN A 83 -1.17 -9.76 -7.65
C GLN A 83 -0.30 -10.39 -8.72
N TYR A 84 0.46 -9.55 -9.42
CA TYR A 84 1.55 -9.96 -10.31
C TYR A 84 2.87 -9.47 -9.74
N TYR A 85 3.81 -10.36 -9.57
CA TYR A 85 5.18 -10.11 -9.13
C TYR A 85 6.11 -10.18 -10.34
N PRO A 86 6.44 -9.05 -10.97
CA PRO A 86 7.16 -9.06 -12.25
C PRO A 86 8.60 -9.56 -12.14
N ASP A 87 9.23 -9.45 -10.99
CA ASP A 87 10.61 -9.91 -10.79
C ASP A 87 10.68 -11.44 -10.60
N ASP A 88 9.56 -12.07 -10.24
CA ASP A 88 9.46 -13.50 -9.96
C ASP A 88 8.56 -14.25 -10.97
N ASP A 89 7.95 -13.53 -11.92
CA ASP A 89 6.94 -14.01 -12.90
C ASP A 89 5.81 -14.82 -12.22
N LEU A 90 5.38 -14.37 -11.05
CA LEU A 90 4.33 -15.03 -10.26
C LEU A 90 3.03 -14.24 -10.32
N ILE A 91 1.93 -14.93 -10.58
CA ILE A 91 0.57 -14.39 -10.51
C ILE A 91 -0.18 -15.12 -9.41
N ILE A 92 -0.80 -14.37 -8.51
CA ILE A 92 -1.68 -14.89 -7.46
C ILE A 92 -3.04 -14.24 -7.60
N VAL A 93 -4.09 -15.06 -7.62
CA VAL A 93 -5.48 -14.61 -7.64
C VAL A 93 -6.23 -15.26 -6.48
N VAL A 94 -6.91 -14.45 -5.70
CA VAL A 94 -7.80 -14.90 -4.61
C VAL A 94 -9.17 -14.31 -4.83
N LEU A 95 -10.18 -15.19 -4.93
CA LEU A 95 -11.59 -14.82 -5.03
C LEU A 95 -12.35 -15.39 -3.83
N GLN A 96 -13.18 -14.57 -3.23
CA GLN A 96 -14.03 -14.95 -2.10
C GLN A 96 -15.47 -14.49 -2.36
N ASN A 97 -16.42 -15.38 -2.14
CA ASN A 97 -17.86 -15.12 -2.24
C ASN A 97 -18.50 -14.86 -0.87
N THR A 98 -17.72 -14.39 0.09
CA THR A 98 -18.14 -14.09 1.45
C THR A 98 -17.32 -12.96 2.04
N ARG A 99 -17.89 -12.24 3.02
CA ARG A 99 -17.18 -11.33 3.90
C ARG A 99 -16.88 -12.08 5.21
N GLY A 100 -15.75 -12.76 5.26
CA GLY A 100 -15.25 -13.43 6.45
C GLY A 100 -14.12 -12.64 7.11
N SER A 101 -13.49 -13.26 8.12
CA SER A 101 -12.30 -12.73 8.80
C SER A 101 -11.03 -12.78 7.95
N VAL A 102 -11.03 -13.54 6.86
CA VAL A 102 -9.88 -13.68 5.97
C VAL A 102 -9.91 -12.57 4.92
N ASN A 103 -8.85 -11.78 4.85
CA ASN A 103 -8.67 -10.78 3.81
C ASN A 103 -7.98 -11.43 2.59
N PRO A 104 -8.51 -11.33 1.36
CA PRO A 104 -7.90 -11.92 0.16
C PRO A 104 -6.45 -11.45 -0.07
N ARG A 105 -6.15 -10.21 0.25
CA ARG A 105 -4.80 -9.65 0.13
C ARG A 105 -3.82 -10.32 1.09
N ASP A 106 -4.23 -10.52 2.35
CA ASP A 106 -3.37 -11.16 3.35
C ASP A 106 -3.15 -12.63 3.00
N LEU A 107 -4.19 -13.30 2.46
CA LEU A 107 -4.06 -14.67 1.96
C LEU A 107 -3.12 -14.73 0.73
N ALA A 108 -3.24 -13.80 -0.21
CA ALA A 108 -2.34 -13.74 -1.36
C ALA A 108 -0.88 -13.50 -0.93
N LEU A 109 -0.65 -12.67 0.10
CA LEU A 109 0.68 -12.47 0.68
C LEU A 109 1.22 -13.78 1.31
N GLN A 110 0.41 -14.48 2.10
CA GLN A 110 0.81 -15.78 2.68
C GLN A 110 1.15 -16.81 1.61
N ILE A 111 0.41 -16.85 0.50
CA ILE A 111 0.73 -17.71 -0.64
C ILE A 111 2.08 -17.29 -1.25
N ALA A 112 2.32 -16.00 -1.44
CA ALA A 112 3.60 -15.51 -1.95
C ALA A 112 4.77 -15.91 -1.05
N ASP A 113 4.62 -15.81 0.28
CA ASP A 113 5.65 -16.18 1.27
C ASP A 113 5.97 -17.67 1.26
N VAL A 114 5.02 -18.52 0.88
CA VAL A 114 5.24 -19.98 0.74
C VAL A 114 5.93 -20.33 -0.57
N VAL A 115 5.59 -19.64 -1.65
CA VAL A 115 6.04 -19.99 -3.00
C VAL A 115 7.39 -19.33 -3.35
N LEU A 116 7.62 -18.10 -2.87
CA LEU A 116 8.80 -17.33 -3.19
C LEU A 116 9.87 -17.46 -2.09
N PRO A 117 11.16 -17.33 -2.44
CA PRO A 117 12.21 -17.19 -1.43
C PRO A 117 11.96 -15.93 -0.59
N PRO A 118 12.59 -15.79 0.58
CA PRO A 118 12.47 -14.56 1.37
C PRO A 118 12.77 -13.31 0.54
N PRO A 119 11.99 -12.22 0.69
CA PRO A 119 12.24 -10.99 -0.07
C PRO A 119 13.62 -10.43 0.25
N PRO A 120 14.24 -9.70 -0.69
CA PRO A 120 15.52 -9.05 -0.42
C PRO A 120 15.37 -8.05 0.72
N ASP A 121 16.29 -8.11 1.68
CA ASP A 121 16.33 -7.11 2.75
C ASP A 121 16.70 -5.73 2.16
N ARG A 122 15.73 -4.83 2.15
CA ARG A 122 15.88 -3.43 1.73
C ARG A 122 16.00 -2.48 2.91
N SER A 123 16.14 -3.00 4.11
CA SER A 123 16.37 -2.16 5.29
C SER A 123 17.71 -1.44 5.19
N ARG A 124 17.76 -0.26 5.79
CA ARG A 124 18.98 0.52 5.94
C ARG A 124 19.14 0.89 7.40
N PRO A 125 20.37 1.01 7.92
CA PRO A 125 20.58 1.56 9.24
C PRO A 125 20.04 3.00 9.30
N PHE A 126 19.18 3.28 10.26
CA PHE A 126 18.77 4.65 10.53
C PHE A 126 19.77 5.28 11.50
N THR A 127 20.44 6.33 11.04
CA THR A 127 21.46 7.04 11.81
C THR A 127 21.02 8.43 12.26
N GLY A 128 19.77 8.82 11.91
CA GLY A 128 19.20 10.12 12.31
C GLY A 128 18.74 10.13 13.76
N ASP A 129 18.38 11.33 14.22
CA ASP A 129 17.76 11.50 15.54
C ASP A 129 16.29 11.07 15.48
N ALA A 130 15.97 9.90 16.04
CA ALA A 130 14.61 9.36 16.07
C ALA A 130 13.62 10.26 16.84
N SER A 131 14.10 11.04 17.84
CA SER A 131 13.24 11.92 18.63
C SER A 131 12.67 13.07 17.78
N ALA A 132 13.35 13.51 16.74
CA ALA A 132 12.90 14.56 15.83
C ALA A 132 11.63 14.17 15.05
N TYR A 133 11.39 12.87 14.88
CA TYR A 133 10.24 12.33 14.15
C TYR A 133 9.06 12.00 15.08
N ALA A 134 9.31 11.82 16.38
CA ALA A 134 8.30 11.43 17.34
C ALA A 134 7.18 12.48 17.49
N GLY A 135 5.94 12.03 17.57
CA GLY A 135 4.76 12.89 17.73
C GLY A 135 3.49 12.24 17.25
N THR A 136 2.37 12.92 17.47
CA THR A 136 1.06 12.51 16.98
C THR A 136 0.74 13.27 15.68
N PHE A 137 0.21 12.56 14.70
CA PHE A 137 -0.13 13.10 13.38
C PHE A 137 -1.58 12.75 13.08
N THR A 138 -2.35 13.75 12.64
CA THR A 138 -3.79 13.60 12.36
C THR A 138 -4.12 14.23 11.01
N GLY A 139 -5.00 13.56 10.26
CA GLY A 139 -5.49 14.07 8.99
C GLY A 139 -6.76 13.35 8.54
N ARG A 140 -7.26 13.73 7.38
CA ARG A 140 -8.39 13.04 6.78
C ARG A 140 -7.92 11.80 6.05
N GLY A 141 -8.45 10.65 6.45
CA GLY A 141 -8.39 9.43 5.68
C GLY A 141 -9.54 9.35 4.67
N ARG A 142 -9.59 8.27 3.91
CA ARG A 142 -10.59 8.07 2.85
C ARG A 142 -12.03 7.99 3.37
N ARG A 143 -12.26 7.50 4.59
CA ARG A 143 -13.59 7.29 5.20
C ARG A 143 -13.76 7.97 6.55
N SER A 144 -12.68 8.23 7.27
CA SER A 144 -12.66 8.79 8.62
C SER A 144 -11.38 9.56 8.86
N ALA A 145 -11.32 10.29 9.96
CA ALA A 145 -10.06 10.84 10.43
C ALA A 145 -9.09 9.70 10.75
N THR A 146 -7.83 9.90 10.40
CA THR A 146 -6.73 8.99 10.71
C THR A 146 -5.79 9.69 11.67
N THR A 147 -5.48 9.04 12.77
CA THR A 147 -4.50 9.53 13.77
C THR A 147 -3.48 8.43 14.00
N VAL A 148 -2.21 8.78 13.87
CA VAL A 148 -1.10 7.87 14.17
C VAL A 148 -0.15 8.53 15.14
N THR A 149 0.47 7.73 16.01
CA THR A 149 1.54 8.16 16.88
C THR A 149 2.85 7.52 16.45
N ILE A 150 3.86 8.35 16.24
CA ILE A 150 5.23 7.93 15.98
C ILE A 150 6.02 8.06 17.27
N ALA A 151 6.70 7.01 17.67
CA ALA A 151 7.56 7.02 18.83
C ALA A 151 9.00 6.58 18.45
N ALA A 152 9.98 7.14 19.14
CA ALA A 152 11.35 6.66 19.05
C ALA A 152 11.47 5.35 19.86
N SER A 153 12.10 4.33 19.25
CA SER A 153 12.33 3.04 19.87
C SER A 153 13.76 2.56 19.57
N GLY A 154 14.65 2.64 20.55
CA GLY A 154 16.06 2.39 20.32
C GLY A 154 16.64 3.33 19.26
N ARG A 155 17.19 2.76 18.18
CA ARG A 155 17.69 3.52 17.02
C ARG A 155 16.68 3.63 15.89
N GLY A 156 15.41 3.32 16.11
CA GLY A 156 14.38 3.32 15.08
C GLY A 156 13.13 4.06 15.51
N LEU A 157 12.09 3.88 14.71
CA LEU A 157 10.77 4.46 14.92
C LEU A 157 9.73 3.34 15.01
N THR A 158 8.68 3.57 15.79
CA THR A 158 7.48 2.76 15.78
C THR A 158 6.26 3.61 15.42
N LEU A 159 5.24 2.98 14.87
CA LEU A 159 3.95 3.58 14.56
C LEU A 159 2.85 2.84 15.30
N THR A 160 1.95 3.60 15.91
CA THR A 160 0.68 3.11 16.48
C THR A 160 -0.46 3.86 15.81
N ASN A 161 -1.44 3.12 15.30
CA ASN A 161 -2.67 3.70 14.76
C ASN A 161 -3.69 3.85 15.92
N ALA A 162 -4.27 5.03 16.08
CA ALA A 162 -5.26 5.27 17.13
C ALA A 162 -6.53 4.41 17.00
N ALA A 163 -6.89 3.99 15.80
CA ALA A 163 -8.00 3.07 15.56
C ALA A 163 -7.73 1.66 16.11
N ASP A 164 -6.45 1.27 16.18
CA ASP A 164 -5.98 -0.05 16.59
C ASP A 164 -5.10 0.08 17.86
N ALA A 165 -5.48 0.98 18.77
CA ALA A 165 -4.68 1.34 19.95
C ALA A 165 -4.43 0.17 20.93
N ALA A 166 -5.17 -0.92 20.81
CA ALA A 166 -4.95 -2.15 21.56
C ALA A 166 -3.80 -3.01 20.98
N ASP A 167 -3.41 -2.77 19.73
CA ASP A 167 -2.33 -3.48 19.08
C ASP A 167 -0.96 -2.93 19.51
N PRO A 168 0.07 -3.78 19.59
CA PRO A 168 1.41 -3.31 19.91
C PRO A 168 1.94 -2.36 18.82
N PRO A 169 2.80 -1.38 19.20
CA PRO A 169 3.46 -0.51 18.23
C PRO A 169 4.24 -1.31 17.19
N GLU A 170 4.06 -0.98 15.92
CA GLU A 170 4.75 -1.64 14.81
C GLU A 170 6.05 -0.90 14.46
N ALA A 171 7.14 -1.63 14.29
CA ALA A 171 8.44 -1.07 13.93
C ALA A 171 8.44 -0.57 12.47
N LEU A 172 8.97 0.62 12.25
CA LEU A 172 9.18 1.19 10.93
C LEU A 172 10.55 0.79 10.39
N ILE A 173 10.59 0.31 9.17
CA ILE A 173 11.82 -0.08 8.46
C ILE A 173 12.32 1.11 7.64
N TYR A 174 13.51 1.62 7.96
CA TYR A 174 14.09 2.74 7.23
C TYR A 174 14.49 2.36 5.80
N ARG A 175 14.13 3.21 4.84
CA ARG A 175 14.36 3.02 3.40
C ARG A 175 15.32 4.05 2.80
N GLY A 176 15.63 5.10 3.53
CA GLY A 176 16.50 6.20 3.10
C GLY A 176 15.77 7.54 3.06
N GLY A 177 16.52 8.64 3.15
CA GLY A 177 15.95 9.99 3.21
C GLY A 177 14.96 10.15 4.36
N GLU A 178 13.77 10.63 4.06
CA GLU A 178 12.67 10.80 5.01
C GLU A 178 11.64 9.65 4.94
N THR A 179 12.03 8.50 4.35
CA THR A 179 11.11 7.41 4.02
C THR A 179 11.35 6.19 4.90
N PHE A 180 10.27 5.68 5.45
CA PHE A 180 10.20 4.42 6.18
C PHE A 180 9.12 3.54 5.55
N ALA A 181 9.13 2.26 5.87
CA ALA A 181 8.10 1.32 5.45
C ALA A 181 7.48 0.63 6.66
N LEU A 182 6.17 0.43 6.58
CA LEU A 182 5.39 -0.42 7.44
C LEU A 182 4.61 -1.38 6.57
N ARG A 183 5.03 -2.63 6.53
CA ARG A 183 4.50 -3.62 5.58
C ARG A 183 4.62 -3.09 4.14
N ASP A 184 3.52 -2.85 3.42
CA ASP A 184 3.46 -2.28 2.07
C ASP A 184 3.14 -0.78 2.03
N THR A 185 2.97 -0.15 3.19
CA THR A 185 2.75 1.28 3.32
C THR A 185 4.09 2.00 3.46
N LEU A 186 4.32 3.04 2.65
CA LEU A 186 5.42 3.94 2.89
C LEU A 186 4.96 5.07 3.81
N VAL A 187 5.77 5.33 4.82
CA VAL A 187 5.63 6.43 5.77
C VAL A 187 6.69 7.47 5.40
N VAL A 188 6.28 8.56 4.76
CA VAL A 188 7.17 9.60 4.28
C VAL A 188 6.99 10.84 5.14
N PHE A 189 8.04 11.28 5.80
CA PHE A 189 8.02 12.49 6.61
C PHE A 189 8.34 13.72 5.77
N GLU A 190 7.59 14.79 6.00
CA GLU A 190 7.82 16.08 5.35
C GLU A 190 8.33 17.09 6.38
N LYS A 191 9.44 17.75 6.05
CA LYS A 191 10.09 18.74 6.90
C LYS A 191 9.90 20.15 6.35
N GLN A 192 9.68 21.09 7.26
CA GLN A 192 9.77 22.52 7.01
C GLN A 192 10.73 23.11 8.03
N ASP A 193 11.72 23.88 7.57
CA ASP A 193 12.76 24.46 8.41
C ASP A 193 13.47 23.44 9.33
N GLY A 194 13.73 22.25 8.78
CA GLY A 194 14.39 21.14 9.50
C GLY A 194 13.50 20.37 10.48
N LYS A 195 12.26 20.79 10.68
CA LYS A 195 11.30 20.14 11.61
C LYS A 195 10.26 19.32 10.85
N VAL A 196 9.96 18.13 11.34
CA VAL A 196 8.89 17.30 10.81
C VAL A 196 7.55 17.97 11.09
N VAL A 197 6.81 18.33 10.04
CA VAL A 197 5.51 19.01 10.12
C VAL A 197 4.35 18.13 9.68
N ARG A 198 4.61 17.16 8.82
CA ARG A 198 3.62 16.21 8.29
C ARG A 198 4.23 14.85 8.10
N LEU A 199 3.39 13.85 7.99
CA LEU A 199 3.73 12.57 7.39
C LEU A 199 2.69 12.19 6.34
N ARG A 200 3.14 11.45 5.34
CA ARG A 200 2.29 10.87 4.31
C ARG A 200 2.34 9.35 4.45
N LEU A 201 1.16 8.76 4.61
CA LEU A 201 0.98 7.30 4.53
C LEU A 201 0.63 6.96 3.08
N ASP A 202 1.58 6.40 2.36
CA ASP A 202 1.41 6.01 0.97
C ASP A 202 1.10 4.52 0.91
N THR A 203 -0.17 4.21 0.60
CA THR A 203 -0.72 2.84 0.57
C THR A 203 -0.82 2.41 -0.87
N GLY A 204 -0.22 2.00 -1.67
CA GLY A 204 -0.39 1.54 -3.07
C GLY A 204 -1.72 1.83 -3.80
N SER A 205 -2.72 2.35 -3.12
CA SER A 205 -4.01 2.77 -3.70
C SER A 205 -4.34 4.24 -3.44
N GLY A 206 -3.39 5.00 -2.95
CA GLY A 206 -3.51 6.40 -2.59
C GLY A 206 -2.66 6.75 -1.38
N HIS A 207 -2.77 7.98 -0.93
CA HIS A 207 -2.06 8.41 0.27
C HIS A 207 -2.95 9.26 1.17
N ASN A 208 -2.61 9.27 2.46
CA ASN A 208 -3.18 10.15 3.47
C ASN A 208 -2.08 11.08 3.96
N VAL A 209 -2.34 12.39 3.95
CA VAL A 209 -1.44 13.39 4.53
C VAL A 209 -1.95 13.73 5.93
N LEU A 210 -1.08 13.56 6.91
CA LEU A 210 -1.36 13.80 8.31
C LEU A 210 -0.48 14.95 8.80
N ALA A 211 -1.08 15.99 9.35
CA ALA A 211 -0.35 17.10 9.97
C ALA A 211 0.08 16.72 11.40
N ARG A 212 1.23 17.18 11.82
CA ARG A 212 1.68 17.03 13.21
C ARG A 212 0.72 17.79 14.12
N ALA A 213 0.19 17.11 15.13
CA ALA A 213 -0.61 17.77 16.15
C ALA A 213 0.27 18.77 16.92
N THR A 214 -0.16 20.02 16.98
CA THR A 214 0.43 20.98 17.90
C THR A 214 0.08 20.56 19.32
N ALA A 215 1.03 20.54 20.23
CA ALA A 215 0.73 20.40 21.64
C ALA A 215 -0.26 21.53 21.98
N SER A 216 -1.52 21.15 22.26
CA SER A 216 -2.50 22.09 22.78
C SER A 216 -1.92 22.61 24.10
N GLY A 217 -1.55 23.89 24.13
CA GLY A 217 -1.21 24.53 25.39
C GLY A 217 -2.36 24.32 26.35
N GLN A 218 -2.06 23.74 27.50
CA GLN A 218 -2.93 23.77 28.67
C GLN A 218 -3.10 25.22 29.15
#